data_7bd39eb456b268befb07873fbc1dd9fe
#
_entry.id   7bd39eb456b268befb07873fbc1dd9fe
#
_cell.length_a   1.000
_cell.length_b   1.000
_cell.length_c   1.000
_cell.angle_alpha   90.00
_cell.angle_beta   90.00
_cell.angle_gamma   90.00
#
_symmetry.space_group_name_H-M   'P 1'
#
loop_
_entity.id
_entity.type
_entity.pdbx_description
1 polymer ?
#
loop_
_entity_poly.entity_id
_entity_poly.type
_entity_poly.pdbx_seq_one_letter_code
_entity_poly.pdbx_strand_id
1 'polypeptide(L)'
;MNNKMLKGLVEAGAVKTVSIIANGSVVYAEILTLSGDKKVITTQAGAIKTWGTIDSAAKWLKTIGLATIKLEVGKWLPNQKGLLL
;
A
#
# COMPACT_ATOMS: atom_id res chain seq x y z
N MET A 1 -9.77 -4.40 -1.01
CA MET A 1 -9.26 -5.62 -0.36
C MET A 1 -8.86 -5.31 1.07
N ASN A 2 -9.49 -5.97 2.02
CA ASN A 2 -9.19 -5.72 3.42
C ASN A 2 -8.04 -6.61 3.92
N ASN A 3 -7.62 -6.40 5.17
CA ASN A 3 -6.53 -7.12 5.80
C ASN A 3 -6.71 -8.65 5.76
N LYS A 4 -7.90 -9.13 6.07
CA LYS A 4 -8.19 -10.56 6.11
C LYS A 4 -8.03 -11.21 4.73
N MET A 5 -8.56 -10.56 3.71
CA MET A 5 -8.45 -11.04 2.33
C MET A 5 -7.00 -11.02 1.85
N LEU A 6 -6.28 -9.96 2.19
CA LEU A 6 -4.87 -9.83 1.81
C LEU A 6 -4.02 -10.92 2.46
N LYS A 7 -4.23 -11.20 3.74
CA LYS A 7 -3.51 -12.27 4.42
C LYS A 7 -3.73 -13.61 3.74
N GLY A 8 -4.97 -13.90 3.35
CA GLY A 8 -5.29 -15.13 2.64
C GLY A 8 -4.55 -15.24 1.31
N LEU A 9 -4.47 -14.15 0.55
CA LEU A 9 -3.74 -14.14 -0.71
C LEU A 9 -2.24 -14.33 -0.51
N VAL A 10 -1.67 -13.68 0.49
CA VAL A 10 -0.23 -13.83 0.80
C VAL A 10 0.09 -15.26 1.18
N GLU A 11 -0.72 -15.86 2.05
CA GLU A 11 -0.54 -17.26 2.47
C GLU A 11 -0.67 -18.22 1.31
N ALA A 12 -1.54 -17.92 0.35
CA ALA A 12 -1.74 -18.75 -0.84
C ALA A 12 -0.68 -18.50 -1.93
N GLY A 13 0.23 -17.54 -1.72
CA GLY A 13 1.22 -17.19 -2.73
C GLY A 13 0.62 -16.52 -3.96
N ALA A 14 -0.54 -15.89 -3.81
CA ALA A 14 -1.30 -15.33 -4.94
C ALA A 14 -1.02 -13.85 -5.22
N VAL A 15 -0.11 -13.22 -4.48
CA VAL A 15 0.27 -11.82 -4.69
C VAL A 15 1.49 -11.78 -5.61
N LYS A 16 1.37 -11.07 -6.74
CA LYS A 16 2.48 -10.90 -7.67
C LYS A 16 3.36 -9.73 -7.23
N THR A 17 2.78 -8.57 -6.99
CA THR A 17 3.51 -7.39 -6.50
C THR A 17 2.64 -6.61 -5.54
N VAL A 18 3.28 -5.84 -4.66
CA VAL A 18 2.62 -4.86 -3.83
C VAL A 18 3.34 -3.52 -4.01
N SER A 19 2.57 -2.45 -4.10
CA SER A 19 3.10 -1.10 -4.27
C SER A 19 2.57 -0.20 -3.18
N ILE A 20 3.46 0.60 -2.59
CA ILE A 20 3.08 1.73 -1.75
C ILE A 20 3.03 2.93 -2.67
N ILE A 21 1.92 3.64 -2.66
CA ILE A 21 1.71 4.80 -3.52
C ILE A 21 1.55 6.04 -2.64
N ALA A 22 2.43 7.00 -2.86
CA ALA A 22 2.37 8.28 -2.18
C ALA A 22 1.90 9.33 -3.19
N ASN A 23 0.75 9.95 -2.92
CA ASN A 23 0.15 10.95 -3.78
C ASN A 23 -0.19 12.16 -2.91
N GLY A 24 0.52 13.27 -3.14
CA GLY A 24 0.45 14.40 -2.22
C GLY A 24 0.95 13.99 -0.85
N SER A 25 0.13 14.18 0.17
CA SER A 25 0.44 13.75 1.54
C SER A 25 -0.24 12.42 1.89
N VAL A 26 -0.94 11.80 0.96
CA VAL A 26 -1.66 10.55 1.20
C VAL A 26 -0.80 9.37 0.80
N VAL A 27 -0.75 8.36 1.66
CA VAL A 27 -0.03 7.12 1.41
C VAL A 27 -1.03 5.96 1.47
N TYR A 28 -1.08 5.17 0.43
CA TYR A 28 -1.93 3.98 0.38
C TYR A 28 -1.18 2.85 -0.36
N ALA A 29 -1.79 1.70 -0.49
CA ALA A 29 -1.13 0.56 -1.11
C ALA A 29 -2.06 -0.18 -2.07
N GLU A 30 -1.45 -0.78 -3.08
CA GLU A 30 -2.15 -1.51 -4.12
C GLU A 30 -1.48 -2.87 -4.33
N ILE A 31 -2.31 -3.88 -4.53
CA ILE A 31 -1.86 -5.25 -4.76
C ILE A 31 -2.13 -5.62 -6.22
N LEU A 32 -1.15 -6.27 -6.85
CA LEU A 32 -1.36 -6.95 -8.12
C LEU A 32 -1.35 -8.45 -7.84
N THR A 33 -2.44 -9.11 -8.17
CA THR A 33 -2.55 -10.56 -7.99
C THR A 33 -1.90 -11.31 -9.15
N LEU A 34 -1.65 -12.60 -8.97
CA LEU A 34 -1.11 -13.44 -10.04
C LEU A 34 -2.06 -13.52 -11.24
N SER A 35 -3.36 -13.37 -11.01
CA SER A 35 -4.35 -13.35 -12.09
C SER A 35 -4.40 -12.03 -12.85
N GLY A 36 -3.65 -11.02 -12.42
CA GLY A 36 -3.57 -9.73 -13.10
C GLY A 36 -4.53 -8.68 -12.55
N ASP A 37 -5.24 -8.95 -11.46
CA ASP A 37 -6.15 -7.98 -10.86
C ASP A 37 -5.41 -7.00 -9.97
N LYS A 38 -5.73 -5.73 -10.10
CA LYS A 38 -5.23 -4.69 -9.20
C LYS A 38 -6.29 -4.39 -8.16
N LYS A 39 -5.89 -4.42 -6.88
CA LYS A 39 -6.78 -4.16 -5.75
C LYS A 39 -6.12 -3.19 -4.79
N VAL A 40 -6.85 -2.14 -4.44
CA VAL A 40 -6.40 -1.20 -3.41
C VAL A 40 -6.70 -1.81 -2.04
N ILE A 41 -5.76 -1.64 -1.09
CA ILE A 41 -5.96 -2.12 0.28
C ILE A 41 -6.97 -1.20 0.97
N THR A 42 -7.98 -1.79 1.58
CA THR A 42 -9.06 -1.07 2.23
C THR A 42 -9.15 -1.40 3.71
N THR A 43 -9.91 -0.57 4.44
CA THR A 43 -10.32 -0.88 5.81
C THR A 43 -11.44 -1.91 5.78
N GLN A 44 -11.83 -2.41 6.95
CA GLN A 44 -12.98 -3.33 7.08
C GLN A 44 -14.27 -2.69 6.55
N ALA A 45 -14.40 -1.38 6.68
CA ALA A 45 -15.57 -0.66 6.20
C ALA A 45 -15.55 -0.39 4.69
N GLY A 46 -14.50 -0.78 4.00
CA GLY A 46 -14.40 -0.62 2.54
C GLY A 46 -13.76 0.68 2.08
N ALA A 47 -13.36 1.57 2.99
CA ALA A 47 -12.65 2.79 2.62
C ALA A 47 -11.18 2.47 2.32
N ILE A 48 -10.55 3.27 1.45
CA ILE A 48 -9.12 3.10 1.17
C ILE A 48 -8.33 3.27 2.47
N LYS A 49 -7.47 2.27 2.78
CA LYS A 49 -6.61 2.36 3.95
C LYS A 49 -5.45 3.31 3.63
N THR A 50 -5.22 4.27 4.51
CA THR A 50 -4.13 5.24 4.35
C THR A 50 -3.23 5.21 5.57
N TRP A 51 -2.00 5.66 5.38
CA TRP A 51 -1.00 5.78 6.45
C TRP A 51 -0.47 7.20 6.46
N GLY A 52 0.02 7.62 7.60
CA GLY A 52 0.64 8.95 7.73
C GLY A 52 2.01 9.03 7.09
N THR A 53 2.71 7.90 6.97
CA THR A 53 4.07 7.85 6.41
C THR A 53 4.26 6.60 5.58
N ILE A 54 5.23 6.66 4.67
CA ILE A 54 5.63 5.49 3.87
C ILE A 54 6.17 4.39 4.79
N ASP A 55 6.93 4.77 5.82
CA ASP A 55 7.49 3.84 6.77
C ASP A 55 6.41 3.03 7.49
N SER A 56 5.34 3.68 7.94
CA SER A 56 4.23 3.01 8.59
C SER A 56 3.56 2.00 7.66
N ALA A 57 3.37 2.37 6.40
CA ALA A 57 2.79 1.47 5.41
C ALA A 57 3.68 0.23 5.19
N ALA A 58 4.99 0.45 5.04
CA ALA A 58 5.93 -0.63 4.83
C ALA A 58 5.97 -1.59 6.01
N LYS A 59 5.96 -1.07 7.23
CA LYS A 59 5.94 -1.90 8.44
C LYS A 59 4.69 -2.76 8.50
N TRP A 60 3.55 -2.17 8.18
CA TRP A 60 2.29 -2.90 8.18
C TRP A 60 2.30 -4.04 7.15
N LEU A 61 2.76 -3.75 5.93
CA LEU A 61 2.86 -4.76 4.87
C LEU A 61 3.82 -5.87 5.23
N LYS A 62 4.91 -5.53 5.92
CA LYS A 62 5.85 -6.54 6.41
C LYS A 62 5.17 -7.49 7.39
N THR A 63 4.31 -6.99 8.28
CA THR A 63 3.60 -7.84 9.24
C THR A 63 2.63 -8.79 8.56
N ILE A 64 2.17 -8.46 7.37
CA ILE A 64 1.29 -9.32 6.56
C ILE A 64 2.09 -10.45 5.89
N GLY A 65 3.40 -10.28 5.76
CA GLY A 65 4.27 -11.29 5.14
C GLY A 65 4.87 -10.87 3.80
N LEU A 66 4.75 -9.58 3.45
CA LEU A 66 5.27 -9.07 2.18
C LEU A 66 6.70 -8.55 2.37
N ALA A 67 7.65 -9.15 1.67
CA ALA A 67 9.07 -8.84 1.83
C ALA A 67 9.60 -7.87 0.78
N THR A 68 8.98 -7.83 -0.40
CA THR A 68 9.40 -6.95 -1.49
C THR A 68 8.26 -6.03 -1.86
N ILE A 69 8.50 -4.73 -1.78
CA ILE A 69 7.47 -3.71 -1.94
C ILE A 69 7.98 -2.67 -2.92
N LYS A 70 7.19 -2.35 -3.95
CA LYS A 70 7.48 -1.24 -4.87
C LYS A 70 7.02 0.05 -4.23
N LEU A 71 7.72 1.13 -4.51
CA LEU A 71 7.40 2.44 -3.99
C LEU A 71 7.22 3.42 -5.15
N GLU A 72 6.04 4.03 -5.23
CA GLU A 72 5.72 5.02 -6.25
C GLU A 72 5.59 6.39 -5.61
N VAL A 73 6.53 7.27 -5.92
CA VAL A 73 6.62 8.59 -5.31
C VAL A 73 6.50 9.75 -6.33
N GLY A 74 6.13 9.43 -7.56
CA GLY A 74 6.06 10.43 -8.62
C GLY A 74 5.16 11.63 -8.31
N LYS A 75 4.11 11.41 -7.52
CA LYS A 75 3.17 12.47 -7.11
C LYS A 75 3.28 12.79 -5.63
N TRP A 76 4.34 12.33 -4.99
CA TRP A 76 4.53 12.50 -3.57
C TRP A 76 5.01 13.91 -3.25
N LEU A 77 4.39 14.53 -2.24
CA LEU A 77 4.74 15.85 -1.75
C LEU A 77 5.03 15.76 -0.25
N PRO A 78 6.21 15.21 0.11
CA PRO A 78 6.50 14.87 1.52
C PRO A 78 6.62 16.10 2.41
N ASN A 79 7.06 17.23 1.86
CA ASN A 79 7.26 18.46 2.59
C ASN A 79 6.38 19.56 2.02
N GLN A 80 5.11 19.26 1.89
CA GLN A 80 4.18 20.18 1.26
C GLN A 80 4.23 21.58 1.88
N LYS A 81 4.43 21.65 3.19
CA LYS A 81 4.58 22.94 3.87
C LYS A 81 5.91 23.61 3.55
N GLY A 82 6.95 22.82 3.34
CA GLY A 82 8.27 23.29 3.01
C GLY A 82 8.43 23.78 1.58
N LEU A 83 7.50 23.43 0.72
CA LEU A 83 7.56 23.83 -0.69
C LEU A 83 7.32 25.31 -0.89
N LEU A 84 6.96 26.00 0.14
CA LEU A 84 6.81 27.45 0.10
C LEU A 84 8.14 28.19 0.14
N LEU A 85 9.18 27.45 0.28
CA LEU A 85 10.54 28.01 0.30
C LEU A 85 10.89 28.65 -1.03
#